data_25a3fc156ee498ff835151b7b75531ff
#
_entry.id   25a3fc156ee498ff835151b7b75531ff
#
_cell.length_a   1.000
_cell.length_b   1.000
_cell.length_c   1.000
_cell.angle_alpha   90.00
_cell.angle_beta   90.00
_cell.angle_gamma   90.00
#
_symmetry.space_group_name_H-M   'P 1'
#
loop_
_entity.id
_entity.type
_entity.pdbx_description
1 polymer ?
#
loop_
_entity_poly.entity_id
_entity_poly.type
_entity_poly.pdbx_seq_one_letter_code
_entity_poly.pdbx_strand_id
1 'polypeptide(L)'
;KLLNKEIIKFINQNRGKSGIIYCLSRKKVEELTETLVINGIKALPYHAGLDSSLRAANQDMFIKEDVEVIVATIAFGMGIDKPDVRYVIHYDMPKSLEGYYQETGRAGRDEGEGQCIAFYSNKDMQKLRKFMQGKPVSEKDVSDELLKETEAYAESSVCRRKSLLHYFGESYCWRHPQSQSRR
;
A
#
# COMPACT_ATOMS: atom_id res chain seq x y z
N LYS A 1 14.20 -12.66 -0.79
CA LYS A 1 13.62 -14.02 -1.00
C LYS A 1 12.59 -14.40 0.07
N LEU A 2 12.81 -14.11 1.36
CA LEU A 2 11.86 -14.45 2.43
C LEU A 2 10.55 -13.64 2.30
N LEU A 3 10.63 -12.33 2.10
CA LEU A 3 9.49 -11.43 1.94
C LEU A 3 8.55 -11.87 0.82
N ASN A 4 9.08 -12.21 -0.36
CA ASN A 4 8.25 -12.68 -1.46
C ASN A 4 7.49 -13.97 -1.10
N LYS A 5 8.09 -14.88 -0.32
CA LYS A 5 7.43 -16.09 0.16
C LYS A 5 6.24 -15.78 1.07
N GLU A 6 6.41 -14.82 1.99
CA GLU A 6 5.33 -14.39 2.89
C GLU A 6 4.17 -13.74 2.10
N ILE A 7 4.49 -12.89 1.12
CA ILE A 7 3.47 -12.29 0.25
C ILE A 7 2.71 -13.37 -0.55
N ILE A 8 3.42 -14.30 -1.17
CA ILE A 8 2.81 -15.41 -1.92
C ILE A 8 1.92 -16.26 -1.00
N LYS A 9 2.39 -16.59 0.21
CA LYS A 9 1.62 -17.34 1.20
C LYS A 9 0.33 -16.59 1.56
N PHE A 10 0.43 -15.29 1.84
CA PHE A 10 -0.72 -14.45 2.16
C PHE A 10 -1.74 -14.40 1.01
N ILE A 11 -1.28 -14.19 -0.23
CA ILE A 11 -2.17 -14.18 -1.40
C ILE A 11 -2.85 -15.54 -1.59
N ASN A 12 -2.11 -16.64 -1.43
CA ASN A 12 -2.69 -17.99 -1.54
C ASN A 12 -3.76 -18.27 -0.48
N GLN A 13 -3.66 -17.68 0.71
CA GLN A 13 -4.69 -17.75 1.75
C GLN A 13 -5.90 -16.85 1.44
N ASN A 14 -5.75 -15.91 0.51
CA ASN A 14 -6.76 -14.95 0.10
C ASN A 14 -7.14 -15.08 -1.40
N ARG A 15 -7.04 -16.26 -1.97
CA ARG A 15 -7.40 -16.54 -3.37
C ARG A 15 -8.82 -16.06 -3.70
N GLY A 16 -9.00 -15.51 -4.90
CA GLY A 16 -10.26 -14.95 -5.36
C GLY A 16 -10.59 -13.57 -4.77
N LYS A 17 -9.66 -12.99 -4.00
CA LYS A 17 -9.81 -11.63 -3.48
C LYS A 17 -8.90 -10.67 -4.23
N SER A 18 -9.41 -9.49 -4.55
CA SER A 18 -8.65 -8.43 -5.20
C SER A 18 -7.68 -7.75 -4.23
N GLY A 19 -6.45 -7.55 -4.65
CA GLY A 19 -5.43 -6.89 -3.86
C GLY A 19 -4.48 -5.98 -4.63
N ILE A 20 -3.89 -5.02 -3.93
CA ILE A 20 -2.91 -4.09 -4.47
C ILE A 20 -1.62 -4.23 -3.68
N ILE A 21 -0.48 -4.31 -4.38
CA ILE A 21 0.85 -4.33 -3.76
C ILE A 21 1.62 -3.11 -4.23
N TYR A 22 1.98 -2.24 -3.30
CA TYR A 22 2.77 -1.04 -3.59
C TYR A 22 4.26 -1.28 -3.41
N CYS A 23 5.04 -0.86 -4.42
CA CYS A 23 6.50 -0.88 -4.43
C CYS A 23 7.03 0.52 -4.77
N LEU A 24 8.23 0.87 -4.26
CA LEU A 24 8.85 2.17 -4.49
C LEU A 24 9.44 2.34 -5.91
N SER A 25 9.84 1.26 -6.56
CA SER A 25 10.50 1.33 -7.87
C SER A 25 9.80 0.50 -8.94
N ARG A 26 9.85 1.00 -10.19
CA ARG A 26 9.35 0.28 -11.37
C ARG A 26 9.97 -1.11 -11.51
N LYS A 27 11.29 -1.19 -11.34
CA LYS A 27 12.02 -2.47 -11.39
C LYS A 27 11.48 -3.47 -10.38
N LYS A 28 11.17 -3.03 -9.15
CA LYS A 28 10.61 -3.91 -8.13
C LYS A 28 9.20 -4.36 -8.48
N VAL A 29 8.39 -3.49 -9.08
CA VAL A 29 7.06 -3.85 -9.59
C VAL A 29 7.15 -4.98 -10.60
N GLU A 30 8.03 -4.87 -11.60
CA GLU A 30 8.22 -5.90 -12.63
C GLU A 30 8.72 -7.22 -12.03
N GLU A 31 9.80 -7.19 -11.24
CA GLU A 31 10.37 -8.38 -10.59
C GLU A 31 9.37 -9.11 -9.68
N LEU A 32 8.55 -8.37 -8.93
CA LEU A 32 7.57 -8.96 -8.04
C LEU A 32 6.40 -9.54 -8.83
N THR A 33 5.91 -8.82 -9.85
CA THR A 33 4.85 -9.32 -10.74
C THR A 33 5.26 -10.63 -11.39
N GLU A 34 6.46 -10.70 -11.98
CA GLU A 34 7.00 -11.93 -12.56
C GLU A 34 7.06 -13.07 -11.54
N THR A 35 7.55 -12.77 -10.33
CA THR A 35 7.59 -13.75 -9.23
C THR A 35 6.19 -14.28 -8.90
N LEU A 36 5.17 -13.42 -8.84
CA LEU A 36 3.80 -13.81 -8.53
C LEU A 36 3.22 -14.70 -9.65
N VAL A 37 3.42 -14.29 -10.91
CA VAL A 37 2.93 -15.04 -12.08
C VAL A 37 3.55 -16.43 -12.16
N ILE A 38 4.86 -16.57 -11.95
CA ILE A 38 5.56 -17.87 -11.91
C ILE A 38 5.00 -18.77 -10.80
N ASN A 39 4.49 -18.20 -9.70
CA ASN A 39 3.85 -18.93 -8.61
C ASN A 39 2.32 -19.11 -8.80
N GLY A 40 1.81 -18.91 -10.01
CA GLY A 40 0.41 -19.17 -10.37
C GLY A 40 -0.58 -18.13 -9.84
N ILE A 41 -0.13 -16.92 -9.51
CA ILE A 41 -0.97 -15.81 -9.11
C ILE A 41 -1.23 -14.92 -10.34
N LYS A 42 -2.49 -14.62 -10.62
CA LYS A 42 -2.88 -13.70 -11.68
C LYS A 42 -2.57 -12.27 -11.26
N ALA A 43 -1.40 -11.76 -11.64
CA ALA A 43 -0.91 -10.44 -11.28
C ALA A 43 -0.46 -9.64 -12.52
N LEU A 44 -0.67 -8.33 -12.49
CA LEU A 44 -0.22 -7.39 -13.53
C LEU A 44 0.54 -6.21 -12.92
N PRO A 45 1.55 -5.66 -13.65
CA PRO A 45 2.29 -4.49 -13.21
C PRO A 45 1.53 -3.20 -13.53
N TYR A 46 1.75 -2.15 -12.73
CA TYR A 46 1.25 -0.82 -13.02
C TYR A 46 2.23 0.26 -12.54
N HIS A 47 2.82 1.00 -13.47
CA HIS A 47 3.69 2.14 -13.17
C HIS A 47 3.79 3.10 -14.35
N ALA A 48 4.24 4.32 -14.11
CA ALA A 48 4.31 5.39 -15.12
C ALA A 48 5.28 5.11 -16.30
N GLY A 49 6.10 4.06 -16.22
CA GLY A 49 6.99 3.65 -17.32
C GLY A 49 6.33 2.72 -18.35
N LEU A 50 5.14 2.20 -18.08
CA LEU A 50 4.37 1.44 -19.05
C LEU A 50 3.67 2.38 -20.02
N ASP A 51 3.43 1.91 -21.24
CA ASP A 51 2.60 2.62 -22.21
C ASP A 51 1.19 2.90 -21.65
N SER A 52 0.60 4.02 -22.05
CA SER A 52 -0.71 4.43 -21.54
C SER A 52 -1.81 3.42 -21.88
N SER A 53 -1.75 2.81 -23.07
CA SER A 53 -2.67 1.75 -23.50
C SER A 53 -2.55 0.50 -22.63
N LEU A 54 -1.32 0.08 -22.32
CA LEU A 54 -1.06 -1.08 -21.46
C LEU A 54 -1.50 -0.81 -20.02
N ARG A 55 -1.25 0.40 -19.50
CA ARG A 55 -1.75 0.78 -18.17
C ARG A 55 -3.26 0.73 -18.09
N ALA A 56 -3.95 1.27 -19.09
CA ALA A 56 -5.40 1.25 -19.17
C ALA A 56 -5.93 -0.20 -19.25
N ALA A 57 -5.32 -1.05 -20.07
CA ALA A 57 -5.69 -2.46 -20.17
C ALA A 57 -5.48 -3.22 -18.85
N ASN A 58 -4.34 -3.05 -18.19
CA ASN A 58 -4.04 -3.70 -16.91
C ASN A 58 -5.01 -3.25 -15.81
N GLN A 59 -5.34 -1.97 -15.78
CA GLN A 59 -6.35 -1.43 -14.85
C GLN A 59 -7.73 -2.01 -15.12
N ASP A 60 -8.14 -2.11 -16.37
CA ASP A 60 -9.44 -2.63 -16.77
C ASP A 60 -9.59 -4.12 -16.40
N MET A 61 -8.55 -4.93 -16.64
CA MET A 61 -8.50 -6.33 -16.24
C MET A 61 -8.60 -6.51 -14.72
N PHE A 62 -8.00 -5.60 -13.94
CA PHE A 62 -8.13 -5.64 -12.48
C PHE A 62 -9.53 -5.25 -12.01
N ILE A 63 -10.14 -4.22 -12.61
CA ILE A 63 -11.52 -3.80 -12.29
C ILE A 63 -12.52 -4.91 -12.63
N LYS A 64 -12.32 -5.61 -13.76
CA LYS A 64 -13.17 -6.72 -14.22
C LYS A 64 -12.91 -8.06 -13.53
N GLU A 65 -11.94 -8.11 -12.60
CA GLU A 65 -11.56 -9.32 -11.86
C GLU A 65 -10.91 -10.43 -12.73
N ASP A 66 -10.46 -10.10 -13.93
CA ASP A 66 -9.68 -11.02 -14.77
C ASP A 66 -8.32 -11.34 -14.12
N VAL A 67 -7.82 -10.42 -13.28
CA VAL A 67 -6.64 -10.61 -12.44
C VAL A 67 -6.94 -10.27 -10.98
N GLU A 68 -6.26 -10.99 -10.07
CA GLU A 68 -6.47 -10.86 -8.62
C GLU A 68 -5.63 -9.74 -8.02
N VAL A 69 -4.44 -9.46 -8.59
CA VAL A 69 -3.44 -8.59 -7.99
C VAL A 69 -2.90 -7.56 -8.97
N ILE A 70 -2.83 -6.31 -8.53
CA ILE A 70 -2.02 -5.28 -9.19
C ILE A 70 -0.78 -5.03 -8.33
N VAL A 71 0.39 -5.14 -8.93
CA VAL A 71 1.66 -4.68 -8.34
C VAL A 71 1.99 -3.33 -8.93
N ALA A 72 2.11 -2.30 -8.09
CA ALA A 72 2.14 -0.93 -8.57
C ALA A 72 3.15 -0.03 -7.83
N THR A 73 3.53 1.06 -8.48
CA THR A 73 4.04 2.24 -7.80
C THR A 73 2.88 3.16 -7.40
N ILE A 74 3.16 4.27 -6.71
CA ILE A 74 2.18 5.32 -6.36
C ILE A 74 1.40 5.87 -7.57
N ALA A 75 1.85 5.55 -8.81
CA ALA A 75 1.13 5.91 -10.02
C ALA A 75 -0.25 5.23 -10.13
N PHE A 76 -0.45 4.12 -9.42
CA PHE A 76 -1.73 3.43 -9.33
C PHE A 76 -2.54 4.02 -8.18
N GLY A 77 -3.38 4.97 -8.50
CA GLY A 77 -4.11 5.61 -7.41
C GLY A 77 -5.17 6.61 -7.86
N MET A 78 -4.82 7.57 -8.68
CA MET A 78 -5.79 8.56 -9.13
C MET A 78 -6.79 7.95 -10.12
N GLY A 79 -8.09 8.01 -9.80
CA GLY A 79 -9.17 7.58 -10.69
C GLY A 79 -9.48 6.08 -10.67
N ILE A 80 -8.91 5.30 -9.74
CA ILE A 80 -9.26 3.88 -9.61
C ILE A 80 -10.39 3.73 -8.59
N ASP A 81 -11.54 3.35 -9.12
CA ASP A 81 -12.73 3.05 -8.34
C ASP A 81 -13.04 1.54 -8.42
N LYS A 82 -12.36 0.78 -7.54
CA LYS A 82 -12.66 -0.63 -7.27
C LYS A 82 -12.96 -0.74 -5.78
N PRO A 83 -14.24 -0.82 -5.39
CA PRO A 83 -14.65 -0.75 -3.99
C PRO A 83 -14.30 -2.01 -3.19
N ASP A 84 -14.20 -3.14 -3.83
CA ASP A 84 -14.03 -4.47 -3.26
C ASP A 84 -12.58 -4.95 -3.17
N VAL A 85 -11.63 -4.04 -3.10
CA VAL A 85 -10.23 -4.38 -2.79
C VAL A 85 -10.15 -4.93 -1.37
N ARG A 86 -9.67 -6.15 -1.19
CA ARG A 86 -9.64 -6.85 0.11
C ARG A 86 -8.33 -6.72 0.84
N TYR A 87 -7.25 -6.41 0.14
CA TYR A 87 -5.98 -6.14 0.81
C TYR A 87 -5.12 -5.13 0.05
N VAL A 88 -4.38 -4.36 0.83
CA VAL A 88 -3.31 -3.49 0.34
C VAL A 88 -2.02 -3.87 1.05
N ILE A 89 -1.00 -4.20 0.29
CA ILE A 89 0.32 -4.58 0.80
C ILE A 89 1.33 -3.51 0.38
N HIS A 90 2.06 -2.97 1.34
CA HIS A 90 3.25 -2.15 1.09
C HIS A 90 4.48 -3.04 1.16
N TYR A 91 5.06 -3.35 -0.01
CA TYR A 91 6.33 -4.08 -0.12
C TYR A 91 7.48 -3.27 0.46
N ASP A 92 7.46 -1.98 0.21
CA ASP A 92 8.33 -0.97 0.79
C ASP A 92 7.46 0.05 1.54
N MET A 93 7.97 0.61 2.64
CA MET A 93 7.26 1.69 3.34
C MET A 93 7.11 2.92 2.44
N PRO A 94 5.96 3.57 2.44
CA PRO A 94 5.75 4.81 1.70
C PRO A 94 6.61 5.96 2.28
N LYS A 95 6.72 7.04 1.51
CA LYS A 95 7.55 8.20 1.87
C LYS A 95 6.91 9.11 2.92
N SER A 96 5.60 8.97 3.13
CA SER A 96 4.83 9.78 4.09
C SER A 96 3.60 9.01 4.58
N LEU A 97 3.06 9.43 5.71
CA LEU A 97 1.83 8.87 6.27
C LEU A 97 0.60 9.25 5.43
N GLU A 98 0.59 10.40 4.77
CA GLU A 98 -0.47 10.79 3.84
C GLU A 98 -0.53 9.82 2.65
N GLY A 99 0.61 9.49 2.07
CA GLY A 99 0.71 8.48 1.01
C GLY A 99 0.21 7.13 1.49
N TYR A 100 0.67 6.70 2.65
CA TYR A 100 0.20 5.46 3.29
C TYR A 100 -1.32 5.44 3.49
N TYR A 101 -1.89 6.52 4.01
CA TYR A 101 -3.33 6.65 4.22
C TYR A 101 -4.13 6.59 2.92
N GLN A 102 -3.68 7.32 1.89
CA GLN A 102 -4.33 7.30 0.58
C GLN A 102 -4.30 5.91 -0.06
N GLU A 103 -3.19 5.19 0.08
CA GLU A 103 -3.00 3.86 -0.49
C GLU A 103 -3.79 2.80 0.28
N THR A 104 -3.73 2.79 1.61
CA THR A 104 -4.52 1.88 2.46
C THR A 104 -6.01 2.15 2.39
N GLY A 105 -6.43 3.39 2.18
CA GLY A 105 -7.83 3.79 2.01
C GLY A 105 -8.50 3.25 0.75
N ARG A 106 -7.80 2.41 -0.04
CA ARG A 106 -8.39 1.68 -1.17
C ARG A 106 -9.02 0.36 -0.74
N ALA A 107 -8.62 -0.19 0.40
CA ALA A 107 -9.17 -1.45 0.90
C ALA A 107 -10.53 -1.24 1.56
N GLY A 108 -11.50 -2.07 1.22
CA GLY A 108 -12.80 -2.15 1.89
C GLY A 108 -13.71 -0.92 1.72
N ARG A 109 -13.70 -0.26 0.57
CA ARG A 109 -14.56 0.90 0.30
C ARG A 109 -16.06 0.56 0.21
N ASP A 110 -16.36 -0.69 0.02
CA ASP A 110 -17.72 -1.24 -0.02
C ASP A 110 -18.23 -1.68 1.38
N GLU A 111 -17.63 -1.15 2.44
CA GLU A 111 -17.90 -1.52 3.84
C GLU A 111 -17.48 -2.96 4.19
N GLY A 112 -16.89 -3.71 3.26
CA GLY A 112 -16.31 -5.03 3.49
C GLY A 112 -14.99 -4.96 4.26
N GLU A 113 -14.58 -6.09 4.84
CA GLU A 113 -13.29 -6.16 5.52
C GLU A 113 -12.12 -5.94 4.54
N GLY A 114 -11.22 -5.02 4.91
CA GLY A 114 -9.98 -4.75 4.23
C GLY A 114 -8.78 -4.98 5.14
N GLN A 115 -7.72 -5.60 4.60
CA GLN A 115 -6.46 -5.84 5.32
C GLN A 115 -5.36 -4.95 4.75
N CYS A 116 -4.64 -4.25 5.62
CA CYS A 116 -3.50 -3.42 5.24
C CYS A 116 -2.24 -3.97 5.91
N ILE A 117 -1.26 -4.34 5.09
CA ILE A 117 0.00 -4.92 5.54
C ILE A 117 1.14 -4.04 5.04
N ALA A 118 2.04 -3.65 5.93
CA ALA A 118 3.25 -2.93 5.54
C ALA A 118 4.49 -3.67 6.05
N PHE A 119 5.43 -3.90 5.14
CA PHE A 119 6.73 -4.44 5.51
C PHE A 119 7.69 -3.30 5.78
N TYR A 120 8.26 -3.30 6.97
CA TYR A 120 9.18 -2.27 7.43
C TYR A 120 10.59 -2.83 7.59
N SER A 121 11.57 -2.07 7.15
CA SER A 121 12.98 -2.34 7.33
C SER A 121 13.78 -1.04 7.44
N ASN A 122 14.61 -0.94 8.48
CA ASN A 122 15.54 0.18 8.64
C ASN A 122 16.45 0.39 7.42
N LYS A 123 16.81 -0.70 6.71
CA LYS A 123 17.61 -0.63 5.50
C LYS A 123 16.88 0.10 4.36
N ASP A 124 15.57 -0.08 4.27
CA ASP A 124 14.77 0.56 3.23
C ASP A 124 14.55 2.04 3.54
N MET A 125 14.39 2.39 4.82
CA MET A 125 14.37 3.80 5.26
C MET A 125 15.70 4.52 4.95
N GLN A 126 16.83 3.87 5.17
CA GLN A 126 18.14 4.42 4.79
C GLN A 126 18.28 4.61 3.26
N LYS A 127 17.77 3.70 2.45
CA LYS A 127 17.75 3.87 0.98
C LYS A 127 16.88 5.05 0.57
N LEU A 128 15.69 5.20 1.18
CA LEU A 128 14.81 6.34 0.94
C LEU A 128 15.49 7.66 1.26
N ARG A 129 16.16 7.77 2.42
CA ARG A 129 16.94 8.95 2.80
C ARG A 129 18.04 9.26 1.78
N LYS A 130 18.80 8.25 1.34
CA LYS A 130 19.83 8.43 0.30
C LYS A 130 19.24 8.92 -1.02
N PHE A 131 18.12 8.38 -1.43
CA PHE A 131 17.43 8.80 -2.66
C PHE A 131 16.97 10.26 -2.61
N MET A 132 16.67 10.76 -1.42
CA MET A 132 16.25 12.16 -1.22
C MET A 132 17.41 13.15 -1.09
N GLN A 133 18.65 12.68 -0.88
CA GLN A 133 19.83 13.55 -0.74
C GLN A 133 20.16 14.38 -2.00
N GLY A 134 19.67 13.98 -3.19
CA GLY A 134 19.83 14.72 -4.45
C GLY A 134 18.83 15.84 -4.69
N LYS A 135 17.91 16.11 -3.75
CA LYS A 135 16.89 17.15 -3.87
C LYS A 135 17.37 18.51 -3.36
N PRO A 136 16.73 19.62 -3.78
CA PRO A 136 16.97 20.95 -3.20
C PRO A 136 16.80 20.94 -1.68
N VAL A 137 17.55 21.80 -0.96
CA VAL A 137 17.59 21.81 0.52
C VAL A 137 16.20 21.96 1.15
N SER A 138 15.36 22.85 0.61
CA SER A 138 14.01 23.09 1.11
C SER A 138 13.08 21.85 0.99
N GLU A 139 13.22 21.06 -0.08
CA GLU A 139 12.46 19.82 -0.26
C GLU A 139 13.03 18.68 0.57
N LYS A 140 14.32 18.72 0.87
CA LYS A 140 15.00 17.71 1.66
C LYS A 140 14.55 17.73 3.11
N ASP A 141 14.48 18.91 3.74
CA ASP A 141 14.09 19.04 5.15
C ASP A 141 12.66 18.54 5.38
N VAL A 142 11.71 18.92 4.52
CA VAL A 142 10.33 18.44 4.56
C VAL A 142 10.27 16.93 4.35
N SER A 143 11.02 16.43 3.38
CA SER A 143 11.05 14.99 3.07
C SER A 143 11.64 14.17 4.21
N ASP A 144 12.68 14.66 4.88
CA ASP A 144 13.29 13.98 6.03
C ASP A 144 12.35 13.95 7.24
N GLU A 145 11.56 15.00 7.44
CA GLU A 145 10.54 15.05 8.49
C GLU A 145 9.42 14.02 8.25
N LEU A 146 8.85 14.01 7.05
CA LEU A 146 7.84 13.02 6.66
C LEU A 146 8.34 11.56 6.79
N LEU A 147 9.62 11.31 6.48
CA LEU A 147 10.22 10.00 6.67
C LEU A 147 10.38 9.64 8.15
N LYS A 148 10.76 10.59 9.02
CA LYS A 148 10.85 10.38 10.47
C LYS A 148 9.48 10.03 11.06
N GLU A 149 8.43 10.71 10.63
CA GLU A 149 7.06 10.42 11.06
C GLU A 149 6.61 9.02 10.62
N THR A 150 6.91 8.63 9.38
CA THR A 150 6.63 7.30 8.87
C THR A 150 7.39 6.20 9.62
N GLU A 151 8.66 6.45 9.96
CA GLU A 151 9.50 5.56 10.77
C GLU A 151 8.94 5.42 12.19
N ALA A 152 8.64 6.55 12.84
CA ALA A 152 8.04 6.57 14.18
C ALA A 152 6.69 5.81 14.21
N TYR A 153 5.86 5.97 13.18
CA TYR A 153 4.62 5.20 13.03
C TYR A 153 4.90 3.69 12.90
N ALA A 154 5.87 3.29 12.07
CA ALA A 154 6.22 1.89 11.83
C ALA A 154 6.79 1.22 13.10
N GLU A 155 7.57 1.93 13.90
CA GLU A 155 8.22 1.41 15.12
C GLU A 155 7.36 1.54 16.39
N SER A 156 6.28 2.33 16.34
CA SER A 156 5.42 2.55 17.50
C SER A 156 4.70 1.28 17.95
N SER A 157 4.60 1.09 19.26
CA SER A 157 3.75 0.08 19.89
C SER A 157 2.29 0.51 20.04
N VAL A 158 1.96 1.75 19.72
CA VAL A 158 0.59 2.29 19.78
C VAL A 158 -0.27 1.68 18.67
N CYS A 159 -1.56 1.52 18.93
CA CYS A 159 -2.52 1.06 17.93
C CYS A 159 -2.40 1.87 16.62
N ARG A 160 -2.16 1.21 15.50
CA ARG A 160 -1.93 1.83 14.19
C ARG A 160 -3.04 2.80 13.78
N ARG A 161 -4.29 2.41 13.99
CA ARG A 161 -5.45 3.25 13.70
C ARG A 161 -5.46 4.51 14.56
N LYS A 162 -5.18 4.38 15.85
CA LYS A 162 -5.12 5.52 16.76
C LYS A 162 -4.00 6.50 16.38
N SER A 163 -2.82 5.98 16.05
CA SER A 163 -1.68 6.81 15.62
C SER A 163 -1.99 7.56 14.34
N LEU A 164 -2.60 6.89 13.36
CA LEU A 164 -2.93 7.49 12.07
C LEU A 164 -4.03 8.56 12.20
N LEU A 165 -5.10 8.31 12.96
CA LEU A 165 -6.14 9.28 13.23
C LEU A 165 -5.60 10.50 13.98
N HIS A 166 -4.73 10.28 14.98
CA HIS A 166 -4.08 11.38 15.69
C HIS A 166 -3.21 12.23 14.77
N TYR A 167 -2.48 11.62 13.83
CA TYR A 167 -1.69 12.33 12.83
C TYR A 167 -2.55 13.29 11.99
N PHE A 168 -3.77 12.90 11.65
CA PHE A 168 -4.73 13.74 10.92
C PHE A 168 -5.58 14.64 11.80
N GLY A 169 -5.26 14.78 13.11
CA GLY A 169 -5.96 15.66 14.03
C GLY A 169 -7.28 15.10 14.56
N GLU A 170 -7.53 13.80 14.35
CA GLU A 170 -8.72 13.12 14.85
C GLU A 170 -8.46 12.39 16.16
N SER A 171 -9.46 12.37 17.06
CA SER A 171 -9.42 11.58 18.29
C SER A 171 -10.15 10.27 18.12
N TYR A 172 -9.45 9.15 18.33
CA TYR A 172 -10.05 7.82 18.33
C TYR A 172 -10.70 7.52 19.68
N CYS A 173 -12.02 7.56 19.74
CA CYS A 173 -12.79 7.12 20.90
C CYS A 173 -13.28 5.68 20.67
N TRP A 174 -12.82 4.73 21.50
CA TRP A 174 -13.37 3.38 21.55
C TRP A 174 -14.77 3.44 22.14
N ARG A 175 -15.79 3.61 21.33
CA ARG A 175 -17.16 3.32 21.75
C ARG A 175 -17.41 1.84 21.52
N HIS A 176 -17.56 1.09 22.60
CA HIS A 176 -18.04 -0.29 22.56
C HIS A 176 -19.37 -0.33 21.78
N PRO A 177 -19.62 -1.34 20.90
CA PRO A 177 -20.87 -1.45 20.12
C PRO A 177 -22.15 -1.59 20.95
N GLN A 178 -22.05 -1.70 22.27
CA GLN A 178 -23.19 -1.98 23.16
C GLN A 178 -23.94 -0.73 23.67
N SER A 179 -23.64 0.49 23.24
CA SER A 179 -24.33 1.70 23.72
C SER A 179 -25.40 2.27 22.78
N GLN A 180 -25.79 1.56 21.73
CA GLN A 180 -26.90 1.98 20.83
C GLN A 180 -28.21 1.22 21.02
N SER A 181 -28.44 0.58 22.17
CA SER A 181 -29.77 0.14 22.52
C SER A 181 -30.27 0.93 23.72
N ARG A 182 -30.91 2.07 23.50
CA ARG A 182 -31.93 2.76 24.31
C ARG A 182 -31.89 4.26 24.04
N ARG A 183 -32.59 4.69 23.01
CA ARG A 183 -33.61 5.77 23.15
C ARG A 183 -34.44 5.86 21.87
#